data_eb126f4ff81eee9511347f099b67608c
#
_entry.id   eb126f4ff81eee9511347f099b67608c
#
_cell.length_a   1.000
_cell.length_b   1.000
_cell.length_c   1.000
_cell.angle_alpha   90.00
_cell.angle_beta   90.00
_cell.angle_gamma   90.00
#
_symmetry.space_group_name_H-M   'P 1'
#
loop_
_entity.id
_entity.type
_entity.pdbx_description
1 polymer ?
#
loop_
_entity_poly.entity_id
_entity_poly.type
_entity_poly.pdbx_seq_one_letter_code
_entity_poly.pdbx_strand_id
1 'polypeptide(L)'
;FGHKELDKKSLFKSRNINYCSGAACLYKVSVLKKVGLFYDELFMYHEDLDLGWRMKLLGYNNIVAKTSVVYHSYEFSRSIKKYYYMERNRFIVMFQNYKLGTILLILPVLVIMEMGLLLFSLSNGFFKEKLRVYKYFLKRESWQKLNKKRIEVQSNRILNDQQVVKRFSGEILHQEVKSNLLNFINPLFDLYWQVVKRLIIW
;
A
#
# COMPACT_ATOMS: atom_id res chain seq x y z
N PHE A 1 -0.09 11.01 0.68
CA PHE A 1 0.34 12.40 0.73
C PHE A 1 1.53 12.60 -0.21
N GLY A 2 1.54 13.68 -0.95
CA GLY A 2 2.63 14.07 -1.83
C GLY A 2 2.65 13.42 -3.22
N HIS A 3 1.80 12.45 -3.50
CA HIS A 3 1.73 11.85 -4.84
C HIS A 3 1.08 12.82 -5.83
N LYS A 4 1.84 13.26 -6.85
CA LYS A 4 1.41 14.27 -7.84
C LYS A 4 0.92 15.61 -7.25
N GLU A 5 1.20 15.89 -5.99
CA GLU A 5 1.00 17.21 -5.42
C GLU A 5 2.08 18.16 -5.91
N LEU A 6 1.69 19.41 -6.20
CA LEU A 6 2.65 20.45 -6.54
C LEU A 6 3.57 20.74 -5.35
N ASP A 7 4.87 20.82 -5.59
CA ASP A 7 5.87 21.22 -4.60
C ASP A 7 5.71 22.73 -4.28
N LYS A 8 4.84 23.03 -3.35
CA LYS A 8 4.69 24.38 -2.80
C LYS A 8 5.67 24.54 -1.66
N LYS A 9 6.87 25.03 -1.95
CA LYS A 9 7.99 25.23 -1.00
C LYS A 9 7.58 25.86 0.34
N SER A 10 6.50 26.63 0.39
CA SER A 10 5.97 27.29 1.59
C SER A 10 5.17 26.38 2.55
N LEU A 11 4.71 25.23 2.09
CA LEU A 11 3.78 24.38 2.86
C LEU A 11 4.48 23.27 3.65
N PHE A 12 5.77 23.03 3.43
CA PHE A 12 6.48 21.91 4.04
C PHE A 12 7.21 22.31 5.32
N LYS A 13 6.52 22.25 6.45
CA LYS A 13 7.16 21.81 7.69
C LYS A 13 7.43 20.32 7.52
N SER A 14 8.55 19.78 8.04
CA SER A 14 8.84 18.34 7.98
C SER A 14 7.60 17.56 8.40
N ARG A 15 6.99 16.84 7.45
CA ARG A 15 5.74 16.11 7.72
C ARG A 15 6.03 14.63 7.82
N ASN A 16 5.46 14.01 8.84
CA ASN A 16 5.37 12.56 8.90
C ASN A 16 4.50 12.05 7.75
N ILE A 17 5.03 11.13 6.97
CA ILE A 17 4.36 10.44 5.87
C ILE A 17 4.18 8.96 6.22
N ASN A 18 3.41 8.25 5.43
CA ASN A 18 3.15 6.83 5.70
C ASN A 18 4.33 5.94 5.28
N TYR A 19 4.99 6.27 4.19
CA TYR A 19 6.20 5.59 3.69
C TYR A 19 7.00 6.54 2.81
N CYS A 20 8.26 6.22 2.57
CA CYS A 20 9.13 6.93 1.63
C CYS A 20 9.19 6.15 0.33
N SER A 21 9.05 6.83 -0.81
CA SER A 21 9.19 6.19 -2.11
C SER A 21 10.61 5.68 -2.33
N GLY A 22 10.73 4.45 -2.84
CA GLY A 22 12.01 3.84 -3.18
C GLY A 22 12.83 4.59 -4.24
N ALA A 23 12.19 5.52 -4.99
CA ALA A 23 12.87 6.37 -5.96
C ALA A 23 13.87 7.36 -5.31
N ALA A 24 13.58 7.81 -4.07
CA ALA A 24 14.44 8.75 -3.35
C ALA A 24 14.21 8.64 -1.84
N CYS A 25 14.98 7.79 -1.18
CA CYS A 25 14.84 7.58 0.25
C CYS A 25 16.19 7.32 0.92
N LEU A 26 16.28 7.69 2.19
CA LEU A 26 17.40 7.41 3.06
C LEU A 26 16.89 6.69 4.31
N TYR A 27 17.50 5.58 4.65
CA TYR A 27 17.13 4.77 5.80
C TYR A 27 18.24 4.75 6.85
N LYS A 28 17.86 4.91 8.11
CA LYS A 28 18.79 4.72 9.22
C LYS A 28 19.07 3.21 9.39
N VAL A 29 20.32 2.79 9.23
CA VAL A 29 20.74 1.38 9.27
C VAL A 29 20.32 0.68 10.57
N SER A 30 20.43 1.37 11.72
CA SER A 30 19.99 0.81 13.01
C SER A 30 18.48 0.52 13.08
N VAL A 31 17.67 1.25 12.30
CA VAL A 31 16.22 0.98 12.16
C VAL A 31 16.00 -0.22 11.25
N LEU A 32 16.70 -0.30 10.11
CA LEU A 32 16.62 -1.45 9.21
C LEU A 32 16.97 -2.76 9.90
N LYS A 33 17.99 -2.75 10.78
CA LYS A 33 18.37 -3.94 11.57
C LYS A 33 17.26 -4.42 12.51
N LYS A 34 16.37 -3.51 12.96
CA LYS A 34 15.24 -3.86 13.85
C LYS A 34 13.97 -4.22 13.09
N VAL A 35 13.68 -3.49 12.00
CA VAL A 35 12.46 -3.66 11.20
C VAL A 35 12.59 -4.81 10.19
N GLY A 36 13.83 -5.16 9.84
CA GLY A 36 14.18 -5.99 8.70
C GLY A 36 14.31 -5.17 7.42
N LEU A 37 14.88 -5.79 6.41
CA LEU A 37 15.11 -5.20 5.10
C LEU A 37 13.84 -5.24 4.23
N PHE A 38 13.98 -4.92 2.95
CA PHE A 38 12.94 -5.18 1.95
C PHE A 38 12.57 -6.65 1.95
N TYR A 39 11.29 -6.94 1.79
CA TYR A 39 10.80 -8.31 1.73
C TYR A 39 10.91 -8.86 0.31
N ASP A 40 11.82 -9.80 0.10
CA ASP A 40 12.20 -10.32 -1.24
C ASP A 40 11.01 -10.85 -2.05
N GLU A 41 10.00 -11.42 -1.37
CA GLU A 41 8.79 -11.92 -2.04
C GLU A 41 8.06 -10.82 -2.83
N LEU A 42 8.18 -9.55 -2.42
CA LEU A 42 7.56 -8.43 -3.13
C LEU A 42 8.26 -8.13 -4.45
N PHE A 43 9.58 -8.28 -4.53
CA PHE A 43 10.43 -8.02 -5.69
C PHE A 43 10.37 -6.57 -6.20
N MET A 44 9.21 -6.12 -6.69
CA MET A 44 8.99 -4.74 -7.15
C MET A 44 7.54 -4.31 -6.88
N TYR A 45 7.33 -3.01 -6.67
CA TYR A 45 6.08 -2.37 -6.24
C TYR A 45 5.61 -2.79 -4.84
N HIS A 46 5.28 -1.82 -4.04
CA HIS A 46 4.85 -1.94 -2.65
C HIS A 46 5.94 -2.41 -1.67
N GLU A 47 7.17 -2.68 -2.11
CA GLU A 47 8.28 -3.02 -1.21
C GLU A 47 8.65 -1.85 -0.30
N ASP A 48 8.59 -0.64 -0.83
CA ASP A 48 8.82 0.62 -0.10
C ASP A 48 7.64 0.95 0.84
N LEU A 49 6.42 0.73 0.37
CA LEU A 49 5.21 0.85 1.18
C LEU A 49 5.23 -0.14 2.36
N ASP A 50 5.57 -1.41 2.10
CA ASP A 50 5.67 -2.44 3.13
C ASP A 50 6.71 -2.07 4.20
N LEU A 51 7.92 -1.72 3.76
CA LEU A 51 9.00 -1.34 4.67
C LEU A 51 8.63 -0.12 5.52
N GLY A 52 8.09 0.93 4.89
CA GLY A 52 7.63 2.12 5.59
C GLY A 52 6.49 1.85 6.57
N TRP A 53 5.60 0.92 6.23
CA TRP A 53 4.51 0.52 7.12
C TRP A 53 5.02 -0.29 8.31
N ARG A 54 5.93 -1.26 8.11
CA ARG A 54 6.59 -1.99 9.19
C ARG A 54 7.37 -1.07 10.14
N MET A 55 8.06 -0.06 9.58
CA MET A 55 8.70 0.98 10.40
C MET A 55 7.69 1.70 11.28
N LYS A 56 6.55 2.08 10.71
CA LYS A 56 5.49 2.75 11.45
C LYS A 56 4.87 1.87 12.53
N LEU A 57 4.64 0.58 12.24
CA LEU A 57 4.13 -0.39 13.22
C LEU A 57 5.07 -0.54 14.44
N LEU A 58 6.37 -0.36 14.25
CA LEU A 58 7.39 -0.34 15.29
C LEU A 58 7.60 1.05 15.94
N GLY A 59 6.72 2.03 15.64
CA GLY A 59 6.78 3.37 16.24
C GLY A 59 7.76 4.33 15.58
N TYR A 60 8.42 3.96 14.48
CA TYR A 60 9.31 4.87 13.75
C TYR A 60 8.52 5.82 12.84
N ASN A 61 9.12 6.97 12.55
CA ASN A 61 8.55 7.99 11.68
C ASN A 61 9.23 7.98 10.31
N ASN A 62 8.42 8.00 9.26
CA ASN A 62 8.86 8.34 7.91
C ASN A 62 8.61 9.85 7.71
N ILE A 63 9.61 10.59 7.25
CA ILE A 63 9.55 12.05 7.11
C ILE A 63 9.97 12.48 5.71
N VAL A 64 9.40 13.58 5.24
CA VAL A 64 9.86 14.27 4.03
C VAL A 64 10.97 15.26 4.41
N ALA A 65 12.13 15.14 3.76
CA ALA A 65 13.21 16.13 3.88
C ALA A 65 12.90 17.33 2.96
N LYS A 66 12.57 18.46 3.55
CA LYS A 66 12.08 19.68 2.85
C LYS A 66 13.05 20.20 1.78
N THR A 67 14.35 20.08 2.02
CA THR A 67 15.41 20.64 1.17
C THR A 67 15.97 19.64 0.15
N SER A 68 15.55 18.38 0.22
CA SER A 68 16.01 17.33 -0.70
C SER A 68 15.02 17.21 -1.87
N VAL A 69 15.50 17.56 -3.05
CA VAL A 69 14.71 17.49 -4.29
C VAL A 69 15.35 16.46 -5.22
N VAL A 70 14.54 15.55 -5.74
CA VAL A 70 14.97 14.55 -6.71
C VAL A 70 14.07 14.61 -7.93
N TYR A 71 14.67 14.71 -9.11
CA TYR A 71 13.96 14.63 -10.39
C TYR A 71 13.92 13.17 -10.83
N HIS A 72 12.74 12.62 -10.94
CA HIS A 72 12.52 11.23 -11.32
C HIS A 72 11.69 11.15 -12.60
N SER A 73 12.33 10.75 -13.69
CA SER A 73 11.64 10.49 -14.95
C SER A 73 11.07 9.06 -14.92
N TYR A 74 9.75 8.95 -14.88
CA TYR A 74 9.06 7.67 -14.79
C TYR A 74 8.07 7.50 -15.93
N GLU A 75 8.25 6.46 -16.73
CA GLU A 75 7.29 6.06 -17.76
C GLU A 75 6.51 4.83 -17.30
N PHE A 76 5.27 5.03 -16.91
CA PHE A 76 4.40 3.93 -16.43
C PHE A 76 3.96 2.98 -17.55
N SER A 77 3.82 3.48 -18.78
CA SER A 77 3.19 2.78 -19.90
C SER A 77 3.88 1.51 -20.39
N ARG A 78 5.08 1.20 -19.92
CA ARG A 78 5.94 0.20 -20.57
C ARG A 78 5.81 -1.24 -20.12
N SER A 79 4.97 -1.64 -19.16
CA SER A 79 4.93 -3.07 -18.87
C SER A 79 3.68 -3.58 -18.17
N ILE A 80 2.85 -4.23 -18.95
CA ILE A 80 1.76 -5.12 -18.50
C ILE A 80 2.26 -6.13 -17.45
N LYS A 81 3.52 -6.61 -17.58
CA LYS A 81 4.14 -7.55 -16.62
C LYS A 81 4.23 -6.98 -15.18
N LYS A 82 4.35 -5.67 -15.05
CA LYS A 82 4.38 -4.99 -13.73
C LYS A 82 3.04 -5.06 -13.01
N TYR A 83 1.93 -5.17 -13.75
CA TYR A 83 0.60 -5.28 -13.20
C TYR A 83 0.44 -6.50 -12.26
N TYR A 84 1.07 -7.63 -12.60
CA TYR A 84 1.09 -8.80 -11.73
C TYR A 84 1.64 -8.48 -10.33
N TYR A 85 2.79 -7.81 -10.26
CA TYR A 85 3.41 -7.47 -8.98
C TYR A 85 2.60 -6.44 -8.21
N MET A 86 2.09 -5.39 -8.87
CA MET A 86 1.26 -4.38 -8.23
C MET A 86 0.03 -5.00 -7.57
N GLU A 87 -0.69 -5.84 -8.30
CA GLU A 87 -1.92 -6.46 -7.80
C GLU A 87 -1.65 -7.51 -6.71
N ARG A 88 -0.67 -8.38 -6.92
CA ARG A 88 -0.30 -9.39 -5.94
C ARG A 88 0.19 -8.76 -4.63
N ASN A 89 1.10 -7.81 -4.75
CA ASN A 89 1.77 -7.22 -3.61
C ASN A 89 0.82 -6.36 -2.76
N ARG A 90 -0.18 -5.74 -3.38
CA ARG A 90 -1.27 -5.05 -2.66
C ARG A 90 -1.92 -5.95 -1.61
N PHE A 91 -2.28 -7.18 -1.98
CA PHE A 91 -2.87 -8.15 -1.04
C PHE A 91 -1.86 -8.63 0.00
N ILE A 92 -0.61 -8.90 -0.42
CA ILE A 92 0.45 -9.33 0.48
C ILE A 92 0.66 -8.29 1.59
N VAL A 93 0.86 -7.03 1.21
CA VAL A 93 1.13 -5.94 2.16
C VAL A 93 -0.03 -5.70 3.10
N MET A 94 -1.27 -5.74 2.61
CA MET A 94 -2.45 -5.63 3.47
C MET A 94 -2.54 -6.79 4.47
N PHE A 95 -2.35 -8.03 4.00
CA PHE A 95 -2.42 -9.21 4.86
C PHE A 95 -1.33 -9.22 5.93
N GLN A 96 -0.12 -8.79 5.61
CA GLN A 96 0.99 -8.75 6.55
C GLN A 96 0.82 -7.69 7.63
N ASN A 97 0.36 -6.50 7.25
CA ASN A 97 0.45 -5.32 8.10
C ASN A 97 -0.83 -5.03 8.89
N TYR A 98 -2.02 -5.31 8.35
CA TYR A 98 -3.27 -5.16 9.10
C TYR A 98 -3.54 -6.31 10.07
N LYS A 99 -4.23 -6.03 11.18
CA LYS A 99 -4.89 -7.06 11.99
C LYS A 99 -6.06 -7.68 11.21
N LEU A 100 -6.40 -8.94 11.52
CA LEU A 100 -7.49 -9.64 10.83
C LEU A 100 -8.83 -8.90 10.95
N GLY A 101 -9.14 -8.32 12.11
CA GLY A 101 -10.34 -7.53 12.30
C GLY A 101 -10.42 -6.36 11.33
N THR A 102 -9.33 -5.65 11.08
CA THR A 102 -9.27 -4.57 10.09
C THR A 102 -9.48 -5.11 8.67
N ILE A 103 -8.87 -6.25 8.33
CA ILE A 103 -9.07 -6.88 7.02
C ILE A 103 -10.55 -7.25 6.82
N LEU A 104 -11.21 -7.81 7.83
CA LEU A 104 -12.63 -8.14 7.75
C LEU A 104 -13.51 -6.90 7.57
N LEU A 105 -13.21 -5.81 8.26
CA LEU A 105 -13.94 -4.55 8.09
C LEU A 105 -13.79 -3.94 6.69
N ILE A 106 -12.62 -4.04 6.07
CA ILE A 106 -12.41 -3.49 4.71
C ILE A 106 -12.81 -4.45 3.60
N LEU A 107 -13.07 -5.72 3.92
CA LEU A 107 -13.35 -6.78 2.93
C LEU A 107 -14.50 -6.44 1.97
N PRO A 108 -15.65 -5.88 2.39
CA PRO A 108 -16.73 -5.54 1.45
C PRO A 108 -16.28 -4.61 0.33
N VAL A 109 -15.54 -3.55 0.65
CA VAL A 109 -15.01 -2.61 -0.35
C VAL A 109 -13.91 -3.26 -1.19
N LEU A 110 -13.07 -4.10 -0.59
CA LEU A 110 -12.05 -4.84 -1.35
C LEU A 110 -12.68 -5.76 -2.40
N VAL A 111 -13.79 -6.42 -2.08
CA VAL A 111 -14.52 -7.28 -3.04
C VAL A 111 -15.07 -6.44 -4.19
N ILE A 112 -15.73 -5.32 -3.89
CA ILE A 112 -16.26 -4.41 -4.92
C ILE A 112 -15.12 -3.91 -5.82
N MET A 113 -14.02 -3.44 -5.24
CA MET A 113 -12.84 -3.00 -5.99
C MET A 113 -12.26 -4.13 -6.84
N GLU A 114 -12.21 -5.33 -6.30
CA GLU A 114 -11.65 -6.49 -7.01
C GLU A 114 -12.50 -6.87 -8.22
N MET A 115 -13.81 -6.80 -8.12
CA MET A 115 -14.73 -6.99 -9.26
C MET A 115 -14.49 -5.91 -10.33
N GLY A 116 -14.37 -4.65 -9.94
CA GLY A 116 -14.05 -3.55 -10.85
C GLY A 116 -12.71 -3.74 -11.55
N LEU A 117 -11.66 -4.14 -10.82
CA LEU A 117 -10.34 -4.42 -11.37
C LEU A 117 -10.32 -5.65 -12.28
N LEU A 118 -11.15 -6.65 -12.00
CA LEU A 118 -11.29 -7.81 -12.87
C LEU A 118 -11.91 -7.41 -14.22
N LEU A 119 -12.99 -6.65 -14.21
CA LEU A 119 -13.62 -6.10 -15.43
C LEU A 119 -12.65 -5.19 -16.20
N PHE A 120 -11.94 -4.31 -15.49
CA PHE A 120 -10.92 -3.47 -16.07
C PHE A 120 -9.80 -4.28 -16.72
N SER A 121 -9.37 -5.37 -16.11
CA SER A 121 -8.32 -6.23 -16.64
C SER A 121 -8.73 -6.94 -17.94
N LEU A 122 -10.00 -7.31 -18.07
CA LEU A 122 -10.58 -7.86 -19.30
C LEU A 122 -10.55 -6.84 -20.44
N SER A 123 -10.96 -5.60 -20.15
CA SER A 123 -11.04 -4.53 -21.15
C SER A 123 -9.67 -4.02 -21.61
N ASN A 124 -8.61 -4.17 -20.77
CA ASN A 124 -7.30 -3.57 -21.02
C ASN A 124 -6.17 -4.60 -21.24
N GLY A 125 -6.50 -5.86 -21.46
CA GLY A 125 -5.53 -6.89 -21.82
C GLY A 125 -4.68 -7.45 -20.66
N PHE A 126 -5.00 -7.14 -19.39
CA PHE A 126 -4.25 -7.58 -18.20
C PHE A 126 -4.82 -8.85 -17.56
N PHE A 127 -5.85 -9.43 -18.13
CA PHE A 127 -6.57 -10.54 -17.51
C PHE A 127 -5.67 -11.74 -17.19
N LYS A 128 -4.72 -12.07 -18.05
CA LYS A 128 -3.74 -13.15 -17.81
C LYS A 128 -2.93 -12.89 -16.53
N GLU A 129 -2.49 -11.64 -16.34
CA GLU A 129 -1.74 -11.26 -15.14
C GLU A 129 -2.61 -11.32 -13.89
N LYS A 130 -3.88 -10.93 -14.00
CA LYS A 130 -4.86 -11.05 -12.93
C LYS A 130 -5.08 -12.52 -12.51
N LEU A 131 -5.22 -13.44 -13.47
CA LEU A 131 -5.30 -14.88 -13.19
C LEU A 131 -4.03 -15.42 -12.52
N ARG A 132 -2.85 -14.91 -12.89
CA ARG A 132 -1.58 -15.27 -12.22
C ARG A 132 -1.56 -14.84 -10.75
N VAL A 133 -2.15 -13.69 -10.42
CA VAL A 133 -2.32 -13.25 -9.03
C VAL A 133 -3.17 -14.24 -8.25
N TYR A 134 -4.31 -14.66 -8.78
CA TYR A 134 -5.17 -15.65 -8.11
C TYR A 134 -4.45 -16.99 -7.95
N LYS A 135 -3.78 -17.47 -9.00
CA LYS A 135 -2.97 -18.70 -8.92
C LYS A 135 -1.89 -18.64 -7.82
N TYR A 136 -1.29 -17.47 -7.58
CA TYR A 136 -0.33 -17.30 -6.49
C TYR A 136 -1.00 -17.59 -5.14
N PHE A 137 -2.19 -17.06 -4.89
CA PHE A 137 -2.91 -17.25 -3.62
C PHE A 137 -3.59 -18.63 -3.48
N LEU A 138 -3.65 -19.44 -4.53
CA LEU A 138 -4.09 -20.84 -4.43
C LEU A 138 -2.98 -21.79 -3.99
N LYS A 139 -1.72 -21.36 -4.00
CA LYS A 139 -0.58 -22.20 -3.62
C LYS A 139 -0.38 -22.22 -2.11
N ARG A 140 -0.26 -23.42 -1.53
CA ARG A 140 0.05 -23.62 -0.11
C ARG A 140 1.36 -22.94 0.31
N GLU A 141 2.39 -23.06 -0.53
CA GLU A 141 3.71 -22.44 -0.30
C GLU A 141 3.63 -20.92 -0.15
N SER A 142 2.80 -20.25 -0.96
CA SER A 142 2.57 -18.80 -0.85
C SER A 142 2.03 -18.44 0.54
N TRP A 143 1.02 -19.18 1.02
CA TRP A 143 0.44 -18.95 2.34
C TRP A 143 1.42 -19.24 3.48
N GLN A 144 2.28 -20.26 3.35
CA GLN A 144 3.32 -20.53 4.35
C GLN A 144 4.28 -19.34 4.49
N LYS A 145 4.76 -18.80 3.36
CA LYS A 145 5.62 -17.60 3.34
C LYS A 145 4.91 -16.38 3.93
N LEU A 146 3.68 -16.12 3.50
CA LEU A 146 2.88 -14.99 3.95
C LEU A 146 2.59 -15.07 5.45
N ASN A 147 2.20 -16.23 5.96
CA ASN A 147 1.94 -16.43 7.38
C ASN A 147 3.20 -16.26 8.21
N LYS A 148 4.34 -16.81 7.77
CA LYS A 148 5.63 -16.61 8.46
C LYS A 148 5.94 -15.11 8.59
N LYS A 149 5.84 -14.35 7.47
CA LYS A 149 6.10 -12.90 7.51
C LYS A 149 5.07 -12.14 8.33
N ARG A 150 3.80 -12.52 8.24
CA ARG A 150 2.74 -11.95 9.06
C ARG A 150 3.01 -12.13 10.56
N ILE A 151 3.36 -13.33 11.00
CA ILE A 151 3.70 -13.61 12.41
C ILE A 151 4.85 -12.70 12.85
N GLU A 152 5.92 -12.63 12.07
CA GLU A 152 7.06 -11.73 12.35
C GLU A 152 6.62 -10.27 12.54
N VAL A 153 5.81 -9.74 11.60
CA VAL A 153 5.36 -8.34 11.64
C VAL A 153 4.41 -8.09 12.81
N GLN A 154 3.44 -9.00 13.03
CA GLN A 154 2.41 -8.80 14.05
C GLN A 154 2.94 -9.00 15.49
N SER A 155 3.94 -9.89 15.69
CA SER A 155 4.56 -10.10 17.01
C SER A 155 5.45 -8.92 17.44
N ASN A 156 6.06 -8.24 16.49
CA ASN A 156 6.98 -7.13 16.77
C ASN A 156 6.32 -5.76 16.81
N ARG A 157 5.05 -5.64 16.41
CA ARG A 157 4.37 -4.34 16.33
C ARG A 157 4.13 -3.71 17.70
N ILE A 158 4.33 -2.39 17.76
CA ILE A 158 4.08 -1.54 18.94
C ILE A 158 2.78 -0.75 18.73
N LEU A 159 2.58 -0.19 17.53
CA LEU A 159 1.37 0.58 17.22
C LEU A 159 0.24 -0.33 16.77
N ASN A 160 -0.97 0.00 17.19
CA ASN A 160 -2.19 -0.69 16.75
C ASN A 160 -2.70 -0.15 15.40
N ASP A 161 -3.71 -0.81 14.80
CA ASP A 161 -4.23 -0.38 13.50
C ASP A 161 -4.89 0.99 13.57
N GLN A 162 -5.63 1.30 14.65
CA GLN A 162 -6.25 2.61 14.83
C GLN A 162 -5.25 3.75 14.70
N GLN A 163 -4.07 3.59 15.31
CA GLN A 163 -3.01 4.60 15.28
C GLN A 163 -2.39 4.75 13.88
N VAL A 164 -2.24 3.63 13.17
CA VAL A 164 -1.62 3.61 11.83
C VAL A 164 -2.56 4.18 10.78
N VAL A 165 -3.84 3.76 10.76
CA VAL A 165 -4.79 4.14 9.72
C VAL A 165 -5.28 5.59 9.84
N LYS A 166 -4.96 6.27 10.93
CA LYS A 166 -5.43 7.64 11.21
C LYS A 166 -5.25 8.62 10.04
N ARG A 167 -4.19 8.43 9.25
CA ARG A 167 -3.84 9.27 8.09
C ARG A 167 -4.16 8.62 6.74
N PHE A 168 -4.82 7.47 6.70
CA PHE A 168 -5.18 6.83 5.45
C PHE A 168 -6.47 7.44 4.91
N SER A 169 -6.54 7.59 3.60
CA SER A 169 -7.73 8.02 2.86
C SER A 169 -8.47 6.81 2.29
N GLY A 170 -9.79 6.91 2.19
CA GLY A 170 -10.62 5.96 1.45
C GLY A 170 -10.69 6.27 -0.04
N GLU A 171 -10.25 7.46 -0.47
CA GLU A 171 -10.28 7.86 -1.86
C GLU A 171 -9.15 7.25 -2.68
N ILE A 172 -9.46 6.85 -3.90
CA ILE A 172 -8.49 6.43 -4.91
C ILE A 172 -8.16 7.66 -5.76
N LEU A 173 -7.05 8.33 -5.40
CA LEU A 173 -6.62 9.57 -6.05
C LEU A 173 -5.45 9.33 -7.00
N HIS A 174 -5.30 10.25 -7.95
CA HIS A 174 -4.13 10.35 -8.84
C HIS A 174 -3.85 9.09 -9.68
N GLN A 175 -4.91 8.39 -10.08
CA GLN A 175 -4.78 7.30 -11.05
C GLN A 175 -4.37 7.86 -12.41
N GLU A 176 -3.53 7.12 -13.15
CA GLU A 176 -3.13 7.52 -14.51
C GLU A 176 -4.28 7.38 -15.50
N VAL A 177 -5.17 6.42 -15.26
CA VAL A 177 -6.39 6.24 -16.04
C VAL A 177 -7.50 7.08 -15.43
N LYS A 178 -7.91 8.13 -16.14
CA LYS A 178 -9.08 8.94 -15.77
C LYS A 178 -10.34 8.07 -15.93
N SER A 179 -11.06 7.85 -14.86
CA SER A 179 -12.32 7.13 -14.85
C SER A 179 -13.41 7.99 -14.21
N ASN A 180 -14.44 8.33 -14.98
CA ASN A 180 -15.60 9.04 -14.45
C ASN A 180 -16.31 8.23 -13.37
N LEU A 181 -16.25 6.90 -13.49
CA LEU A 181 -16.78 5.98 -12.47
C LEU A 181 -16.08 6.15 -11.12
N LEU A 182 -14.76 6.32 -11.10
CA LEU A 182 -14.00 6.54 -9.86
C LEU A 182 -14.40 7.86 -9.19
N ASN A 183 -14.66 8.92 -9.97
CA ASN A 183 -15.10 10.20 -9.41
C ASN A 183 -16.45 10.06 -8.69
N PHE A 184 -17.33 9.19 -9.19
CA PHE A 184 -18.63 8.92 -8.57
C PHE A 184 -18.51 8.01 -7.33
N ILE A 185 -17.62 7.02 -7.37
CA ILE A 185 -17.50 6.01 -6.32
C ILE A 185 -16.61 6.49 -5.15
N ASN A 186 -15.64 7.36 -5.40
CA ASN A 186 -14.69 7.84 -4.37
C ASN A 186 -15.38 8.41 -3.12
N PRO A 187 -16.42 9.26 -3.20
CA PRO A 187 -17.10 9.75 -2.00
C PRO A 187 -17.71 8.62 -1.16
N LEU A 188 -18.23 7.57 -1.80
CA LEU A 188 -18.80 6.40 -1.12
C LEU A 188 -17.70 5.58 -0.44
N PHE A 189 -16.56 5.40 -1.08
CA PHE A 189 -15.39 4.74 -0.50
C PHE A 189 -14.84 5.52 0.69
N ASP A 190 -14.76 6.84 0.60
CA ASP A 190 -14.28 7.63 1.72
C ASP A 190 -15.28 7.63 2.88
N LEU A 191 -16.58 7.74 2.62
CA LEU A 191 -17.62 7.64 3.65
C LEU A 191 -17.53 6.29 4.38
N TYR A 192 -17.45 5.20 3.62
CA TYR A 192 -17.27 3.86 4.20
C TYR A 192 -15.99 3.80 5.05
N TRP A 193 -14.89 4.32 4.54
CA TRP A 193 -13.62 4.35 5.24
C TRP A 193 -13.67 5.17 6.55
N GLN A 194 -14.38 6.30 6.57
CA GLN A 194 -14.57 7.08 7.79
C GLN A 194 -15.33 6.27 8.86
N VAL A 195 -16.32 5.46 8.44
CA VAL A 195 -17.02 4.54 9.36
C VAL A 195 -16.07 3.46 9.85
N VAL A 196 -15.37 2.78 8.95
CA VAL A 196 -14.41 1.72 9.28
C VAL A 196 -13.34 2.22 10.27
N LYS A 197 -12.77 3.41 10.04
CA LYS A 197 -11.78 4.00 10.96
C LYS A 197 -12.28 4.18 12.38
N ARG A 198 -13.58 4.43 12.58
CA ARG A 198 -14.19 4.57 13.92
C ARG A 198 -14.38 3.22 14.60
N LEU A 199 -14.59 2.17 13.82
CA LEU A 199 -14.77 0.79 14.32
C LEU A 199 -13.44 0.12 14.67
N ILE A 200 -12.31 0.57 14.11
CA ILE A 200 -10.98 0.05 14.43
C ILE A 200 -10.54 0.63 15.78
N ILE A 201 -10.61 -0.18 16.81
CA ILE A 201 -10.21 0.18 18.19
C ILE A 201 -8.92 -0.53 18.65
N TRP A 202 -8.42 -1.46 17.84
CA TRP A 202 -7.22 -2.28 18.10
C TRP A 202 -5.99 -1.85 17.32
#